data_e703baf275ff679281f1b0141217ee32
#
_entry.id   e703baf275ff679281f1b0141217ee32
#
_cell.length_a   1.000
_cell.length_b   1.000
_cell.length_c   1.000
_cell.angle_alpha   90.00
_cell.angle_beta   90.00
_cell.angle_gamma   90.00
#
_symmetry.space_group_name_H-M   'P 1'
#
loop_
_entity.id
_entity.type
_entity.pdbx_description
1 polymer ?
#
loop_
_entity_poly.entity_id
_entity_poly.type
_entity_poly.pdbx_seq_one_letter_code
_entity_poly.pdbx_strand_id
1 'polypeptide(L)'
;MSQGMNQIRTGPNTALLHALLEKMKSATRIAVVHGGDKSAEGAVIHQTRNPRSHKSYAGVATDIANSLRRLGFMRVDLLAEDMRLGDQLRQLNTGLVWLNTGGTQGFSSICHAASVLEMVGMPYVGHNPLNSALLDNKHSFKYSLNGLKVNTPDFLVCDFKDPQQIEDVFSEFDSVFADAKYLVVKPVSGRASLHVHRVQGKQQARAMALQVHQATGNLVLIERFVSGSEYTIAVGGHFIARDRRLIELGASFTFSAVRRIMAQDEAIFTSMDIRPIGPDRCQVLDPTIDSKIIGDLSTLAKKIFVGFGLETMVRVDIRADENGRLFVLEANPKPDLKQPTESGFSFVTAGLHHQQMDYDDLILSILASRLHFLLTHRREMIPRIAELY
;
A
#
# COMPACT_ATOMS: atom_id res chain seq x y z
N MET A 1 -13.28 -39.21 2.95
CA MET A 1 -13.85 -38.66 4.22
C MET A 1 -14.06 -37.19 3.99
N SER A 2 -15.30 -36.76 3.92
CA SER A 2 -15.74 -35.43 3.59
C SER A 2 -15.41 -34.48 4.73
N GLN A 3 -14.41 -33.62 4.51
CA GLN A 3 -14.20 -32.49 5.41
C GLN A 3 -15.32 -31.47 5.18
N GLY A 4 -16.06 -31.19 6.25
CA GLY A 4 -17.25 -30.40 6.25
C GLY A 4 -17.07 -29.01 5.65
N MET A 5 -17.97 -28.67 4.74
CA MET A 5 -18.27 -27.31 4.38
C MET A 5 -18.61 -26.54 5.66
N ASN A 6 -17.64 -25.75 6.17
CA ASN A 6 -17.92 -24.80 7.23
C ASN A 6 -19.07 -23.91 6.76
N GLN A 7 -20.23 -24.06 7.38
CA GLN A 7 -21.37 -23.16 7.17
C GLN A 7 -20.88 -21.73 7.38
N ILE A 8 -20.94 -20.93 6.32
CA ILE A 8 -20.66 -19.49 6.36
C ILE A 8 -21.71 -18.89 7.31
N ARG A 9 -21.31 -18.65 8.57
CA ARG A 9 -22.16 -17.94 9.54
C ARG A 9 -22.17 -16.47 9.13
N THR A 10 -23.27 -16.01 8.58
CA THR A 10 -23.54 -14.58 8.43
C THR A 10 -23.84 -14.03 9.82
N GLY A 11 -22.88 -13.32 10.42
CA GLY A 11 -23.10 -12.62 11.70
C GLY A 11 -24.03 -11.41 11.54
N PRO A 12 -24.56 -10.84 12.63
CA PRO A 12 -25.44 -9.67 12.58
C PRO A 12 -24.77 -8.46 11.87
N ASN A 13 -23.47 -8.31 11.97
CA ASN A 13 -22.71 -7.27 11.27
C ASN A 13 -22.70 -7.47 9.75
N THR A 14 -22.68 -8.70 9.27
CA THR A 14 -22.70 -9.02 7.83
C THR A 14 -24.04 -8.63 7.23
N ALA A 15 -25.16 -8.91 7.88
CA ALA A 15 -26.49 -8.55 7.39
C ALA A 15 -26.67 -7.03 7.33
N LEU A 16 -26.24 -6.33 8.39
CA LEU A 16 -26.27 -4.86 8.45
C LEU A 16 -25.44 -4.21 7.35
N LEU A 17 -24.20 -4.69 7.17
CA LEU A 17 -23.29 -4.18 6.15
C LEU A 17 -23.81 -4.47 4.73
N HIS A 18 -24.41 -5.63 4.52
CA HIS A 18 -25.04 -5.97 3.24
C HIS A 18 -26.20 -5.02 2.94
N ALA A 19 -27.11 -4.79 3.92
CA ALA A 19 -28.23 -3.87 3.75
C ALA A 19 -27.76 -2.44 3.44
N LEU A 20 -26.69 -1.98 4.10
CA LEU A 20 -26.08 -0.69 3.81
C LEU A 20 -25.55 -0.62 2.39
N LEU A 21 -24.76 -1.60 1.95
CA LEU A 21 -24.21 -1.64 0.60
C LEU A 21 -25.33 -1.61 -0.46
N GLU A 22 -26.41 -2.36 -0.26
CA GLU A 22 -27.54 -2.35 -1.20
C GLU A 22 -28.20 -0.96 -1.31
N LYS A 23 -28.39 -0.27 -0.18
CA LYS A 23 -28.91 1.11 -0.21
C LYS A 23 -27.93 2.09 -0.87
N MET A 24 -26.62 1.94 -0.61
CA MET A 24 -25.59 2.78 -1.19
C MET A 24 -25.51 2.67 -2.72
N LYS A 25 -25.85 1.53 -3.33
CA LYS A 25 -25.79 1.33 -4.78
C LYS A 25 -26.56 2.42 -5.55
N SER A 26 -27.77 2.77 -5.11
CA SER A 26 -28.60 3.79 -5.76
C SER A 26 -28.45 5.18 -5.16
N ALA A 27 -28.24 5.27 -3.85
CA ALA A 27 -28.29 6.54 -3.11
C ALA A 27 -26.93 7.26 -3.06
N THR A 28 -25.81 6.53 -2.99
CA THR A 28 -24.50 7.12 -2.74
C THR A 28 -23.73 7.37 -4.03
N ARG A 29 -23.21 8.59 -4.17
CA ARG A 29 -22.20 8.92 -5.18
C ARG A 29 -20.82 8.59 -4.65
N ILE A 30 -20.05 7.81 -5.40
CA ILE A 30 -18.67 7.44 -5.06
C ILE A 30 -17.72 8.16 -6.02
N ALA A 31 -16.75 8.88 -5.48
CA ALA A 31 -15.66 9.46 -6.27
C ALA A 31 -14.39 8.61 -6.11
N VAL A 32 -13.86 8.07 -7.21
CA VAL A 32 -12.56 7.41 -7.23
C VAL A 32 -11.52 8.47 -7.60
N VAL A 33 -10.71 8.85 -6.61
CA VAL A 33 -9.72 9.92 -6.72
C VAL A 33 -8.39 9.34 -7.19
N HIS A 34 -7.83 9.90 -8.26
CA HIS A 34 -6.50 9.55 -8.79
C HIS A 34 -5.59 10.77 -8.86
N GLY A 35 -4.27 10.55 -8.99
CA GLY A 35 -3.33 11.64 -9.26
C GLY A 35 -3.65 12.24 -10.64
N GLY A 36 -3.89 13.54 -10.68
CA GLY A 36 -4.25 14.26 -11.89
C GLY A 36 -3.05 14.58 -12.79
N ASP A 37 -3.33 15.28 -13.87
CA ASP A 37 -2.31 15.92 -14.70
C ASP A 37 -1.73 17.13 -13.94
N LYS A 38 -0.49 17.01 -13.55
CA LYS A 38 0.22 18.04 -12.76
C LYS A 38 0.70 19.22 -13.61
N SER A 39 0.62 19.11 -14.92
CA SER A 39 0.85 20.21 -15.86
C SER A 39 -0.38 21.07 -16.06
N ALA A 40 -1.58 20.60 -15.65
CA ALA A 40 -2.80 21.37 -15.77
C ALA A 40 -2.77 22.62 -14.88
N GLU A 41 -3.35 23.70 -15.36
CA GLU A 41 -3.42 24.98 -14.61
C GLU A 41 -4.12 24.78 -13.25
N GLY A 42 -3.48 25.25 -12.17
CA GLY A 42 -3.99 25.10 -10.81
C GLY A 42 -3.87 23.71 -10.18
N ALA A 43 -3.32 22.71 -10.90
CA ALA A 43 -3.14 21.37 -10.37
C ALA A 43 -2.09 21.33 -9.25
N VAL A 44 -0.99 22.06 -9.39
CA VAL A 44 0.09 22.17 -8.41
C VAL A 44 0.60 23.61 -8.29
N ILE A 45 1.07 23.97 -7.10
CA ILE A 45 1.78 25.22 -6.86
C ILE A 45 3.29 25.01 -6.98
N HIS A 46 3.79 23.85 -6.53
CA HIS A 46 5.20 23.49 -6.55
C HIS A 46 5.39 22.13 -7.19
N GLN A 47 6.28 22.07 -8.17
CA GLN A 47 6.76 20.78 -8.66
C GLN A 47 7.73 20.18 -7.65
N THR A 48 7.48 18.93 -7.25
CA THR A 48 8.39 18.17 -6.41
C THR A 48 9.35 17.36 -7.27
N ARG A 49 10.59 17.22 -6.83
CA ARG A 49 11.58 16.32 -7.43
C ARG A 49 11.33 14.84 -7.10
N ASN A 50 10.36 14.55 -6.24
CA ASN A 50 10.02 13.17 -5.92
C ASN A 50 9.30 12.52 -7.12
N PRO A 51 9.90 11.52 -7.81
CA PRO A 51 9.33 10.88 -9.01
C PRO A 51 7.94 10.30 -8.80
N ARG A 52 7.59 9.99 -7.57
CA ARG A 52 6.34 9.42 -7.13
C ARG A 52 5.12 10.26 -7.46
N SER A 53 5.22 11.55 -7.32
CA SER A 53 4.12 12.46 -7.58
C SER A 53 3.80 12.65 -9.05
N HIS A 54 4.55 12.03 -9.97
CA HIS A 54 4.31 12.15 -11.42
C HIS A 54 3.35 11.12 -12.00
N LYS A 55 2.97 10.06 -11.26
CA LYS A 55 2.01 9.06 -11.75
C LYS A 55 0.58 9.48 -11.50
N SER A 56 -0.24 9.47 -12.55
CA SER A 56 -1.67 9.77 -12.42
C SER A 56 -2.47 8.64 -11.77
N TYR A 57 -2.04 7.39 -11.93
CA TYR A 57 -2.81 6.19 -11.50
C TYR A 57 -4.24 6.12 -12.06
N ALA A 58 -4.54 6.85 -13.13
CA ALA A 58 -5.88 6.93 -13.72
C ALA A 58 -6.38 5.57 -14.23
N GLY A 59 -5.50 4.74 -14.81
CA GLY A 59 -5.87 3.40 -15.28
C GLY A 59 -6.40 2.52 -14.15
N VAL A 60 -5.68 2.44 -13.03
CA VAL A 60 -6.13 1.66 -11.86
C VAL A 60 -7.40 2.26 -11.23
N ALA A 61 -7.53 3.59 -11.22
CA ALA A 61 -8.78 4.23 -10.77
C ALA A 61 -9.97 3.87 -11.68
N THR A 62 -9.73 3.77 -12.98
CA THR A 62 -10.73 3.29 -13.96
C THR A 62 -11.12 1.84 -13.69
N ASP A 63 -10.16 0.96 -13.40
CA ASP A 63 -10.42 -0.43 -13.05
C ASP A 63 -11.32 -0.53 -11.80
N ILE A 64 -11.00 0.24 -10.74
CA ILE A 64 -11.78 0.31 -9.51
C ILE A 64 -13.19 0.84 -9.79
N ALA A 65 -13.32 1.95 -10.52
CA ALA A 65 -14.60 2.55 -10.84
C ALA A 65 -15.49 1.60 -11.66
N ASN A 66 -14.91 0.89 -12.62
CA ASN A 66 -15.64 -0.09 -13.42
C ASN A 66 -16.08 -1.30 -12.58
N SER A 67 -15.25 -1.75 -11.65
CA SER A 67 -15.63 -2.80 -10.69
C SER A 67 -16.80 -2.35 -9.81
N LEU A 68 -16.75 -1.14 -9.25
CA LEU A 68 -17.86 -0.59 -8.47
C LEU A 68 -19.17 -0.53 -9.30
N ARG A 69 -19.09 -0.14 -10.57
CA ARG A 69 -20.26 -0.15 -11.47
C ARG A 69 -20.79 -1.56 -11.70
N ARG A 70 -19.93 -2.56 -11.94
CA ARG A 70 -20.32 -3.98 -12.06
C ARG A 70 -20.96 -4.53 -10.78
N LEU A 71 -20.52 -4.03 -9.62
CA LEU A 71 -21.11 -4.33 -8.31
C LEU A 71 -22.48 -3.65 -8.08
N GLY A 72 -22.92 -2.81 -9.02
CA GLY A 72 -24.24 -2.18 -9.01
C GLY A 72 -24.26 -0.73 -8.48
N PHE A 73 -23.12 -0.11 -8.17
CA PHE A 73 -23.09 1.31 -7.78
C PHE A 73 -23.38 2.21 -8.98
N MET A 74 -24.50 2.92 -8.94
CA MET A 74 -25.02 3.68 -10.09
C MET A 74 -24.29 4.99 -10.34
N ARG A 75 -23.68 5.59 -9.30
CA ARG A 75 -23.06 6.92 -9.35
C ARG A 75 -21.59 6.82 -8.95
N VAL A 76 -20.73 6.50 -9.93
CA VAL A 76 -19.29 6.37 -9.72
C VAL A 76 -18.57 7.31 -10.68
N ASP A 77 -17.85 8.28 -10.13
CA ASP A 77 -17.09 9.29 -10.87
C ASP A 77 -15.59 9.08 -10.71
N LEU A 78 -14.82 9.43 -11.73
CA LEU A 78 -13.38 9.56 -11.66
C LEU A 78 -13.04 11.02 -11.41
N LEU A 79 -12.19 11.29 -10.42
CA LEU A 79 -11.82 12.64 -10.04
C LEU A 79 -10.30 12.75 -9.92
N ALA A 80 -9.73 13.72 -10.60
CA ALA A 80 -8.32 14.04 -10.46
C ALA A 80 -8.07 14.81 -9.17
N GLU A 81 -7.07 14.40 -8.38
CA GLU A 81 -6.61 15.14 -7.22
C GLU A 81 -5.93 16.44 -7.65
N ASP A 82 -6.50 17.57 -7.23
CA ASP A 82 -5.90 18.90 -7.36
C ASP A 82 -6.15 19.74 -6.11
N MET A 83 -5.76 21.01 -6.13
CA MET A 83 -5.92 21.94 -5.01
C MET A 83 -7.38 22.21 -4.65
N ARG A 84 -8.34 21.87 -5.53
CA ARG A 84 -9.79 22.10 -5.37
C ARG A 84 -10.55 20.83 -4.96
N LEU A 85 -9.85 19.76 -4.59
CA LEU A 85 -10.45 18.46 -4.32
C LEU A 85 -11.67 18.56 -3.37
N GLY A 86 -11.53 19.28 -2.26
CA GLY A 86 -12.63 19.42 -1.29
C GLY A 86 -13.87 20.10 -1.86
N ASP A 87 -13.69 21.13 -2.68
CA ASP A 87 -14.80 21.86 -3.30
C ASP A 87 -15.46 21.03 -4.42
N GLN A 88 -14.67 20.35 -5.23
CA GLN A 88 -15.18 19.44 -6.27
C GLN A 88 -16.05 18.33 -5.66
N LEU A 89 -15.63 17.72 -4.57
CA LEU A 89 -16.40 16.68 -3.88
C LEU A 89 -17.72 17.20 -3.32
N ARG A 90 -17.74 18.44 -2.78
CA ARG A 90 -18.97 19.09 -2.32
C ARG A 90 -19.92 19.41 -3.46
N GLN A 91 -19.41 19.97 -4.56
CA GLN A 91 -20.21 20.31 -5.75
C GLN A 91 -20.84 19.08 -6.37
N LEU A 92 -20.12 17.95 -6.40
CA LEU A 92 -20.62 16.66 -6.88
C LEU A 92 -21.60 16.00 -5.89
N ASN A 93 -21.78 16.52 -4.70
CA ASN A 93 -22.52 15.86 -3.62
C ASN A 93 -22.05 14.42 -3.38
N THR A 94 -20.74 14.25 -3.27
CA THR A 94 -20.10 12.94 -3.04
C THR A 94 -20.44 12.41 -1.65
N GLY A 95 -20.77 11.12 -1.54
CA GLY A 95 -21.06 10.48 -0.26
C GLY A 95 -19.91 9.60 0.26
N LEU A 96 -19.05 9.10 -0.64
CA LEU A 96 -17.89 8.28 -0.31
C LEU A 96 -16.77 8.54 -1.32
N VAL A 97 -15.53 8.56 -0.85
CA VAL A 97 -14.36 8.71 -1.70
C VAL A 97 -13.53 7.42 -1.67
N TRP A 98 -12.99 6.99 -2.83
CA TRP A 98 -11.96 5.96 -2.90
C TRP A 98 -10.63 6.61 -3.28
N LEU A 99 -9.64 6.57 -2.37
CA LEU A 99 -8.32 7.16 -2.60
C LEU A 99 -7.41 6.20 -3.39
N ASN A 100 -7.13 6.54 -4.65
CA ASN A 100 -6.14 5.85 -5.49
C ASN A 100 -5.09 6.83 -6.00
N THR A 101 -4.57 7.67 -5.12
CA THR A 101 -3.57 8.70 -5.44
C THR A 101 -2.28 8.52 -4.65
N GLY A 102 -1.17 9.00 -5.18
CA GLY A 102 0.12 9.10 -4.50
C GLY A 102 0.39 10.49 -3.93
N GLY A 103 -0.59 11.38 -4.04
CA GLY A 103 -0.48 12.79 -3.67
C GLY A 103 -0.08 13.69 -4.84
N THR A 104 -0.25 14.98 -4.67
CA THR A 104 -0.07 15.99 -5.72
C THR A 104 1.26 16.71 -5.59
N GLN A 105 1.56 17.27 -4.42
CA GLN A 105 2.76 18.11 -4.20
C GLN A 105 3.20 18.10 -2.73
N GLY A 106 4.35 18.71 -2.47
CA GLY A 106 4.86 18.92 -1.11
C GLY A 106 5.45 17.68 -0.47
N PHE A 107 5.69 17.78 0.84
CA PHE A 107 6.23 16.69 1.66
C PHE A 107 5.12 15.71 2.06
N SER A 108 5.44 14.42 2.09
CA SER A 108 4.49 13.36 2.46
C SER A 108 3.14 13.45 1.73
N SER A 109 3.19 13.80 0.46
CA SER A 109 2.00 14.14 -0.36
C SER A 109 0.88 13.09 -0.35
N ILE A 110 1.21 11.84 -0.07
CA ILE A 110 0.23 10.75 -0.02
C ILE A 110 -0.85 10.94 1.07
N CYS A 111 -0.55 11.71 2.13
CA CYS A 111 -1.50 11.94 3.20
C CYS A 111 -2.42 13.14 2.95
N HIS A 112 -2.15 13.99 1.94
CA HIS A 112 -2.84 15.26 1.76
C HIS A 112 -4.30 15.08 1.38
N ALA A 113 -4.62 14.20 0.43
CA ALA A 113 -6.02 13.92 0.09
C ALA A 113 -6.80 13.40 1.30
N ALA A 114 -6.24 12.46 2.07
CA ALA A 114 -6.85 11.98 3.30
C ALA A 114 -7.06 13.12 4.31
N SER A 115 -6.09 14.04 4.46
CA SER A 115 -6.22 15.21 5.35
C SER A 115 -7.35 16.15 4.93
N VAL A 116 -7.48 16.41 3.63
CA VAL A 116 -8.61 17.20 3.10
C VAL A 116 -9.94 16.52 3.40
N LEU A 117 -10.03 15.20 3.23
CA LEU A 117 -11.26 14.45 3.49
C LEU A 117 -11.64 14.46 4.99
N GLU A 118 -10.65 14.32 5.89
CA GLU A 118 -10.88 14.47 7.34
C GLU A 118 -11.41 15.87 7.66
N MET A 119 -10.79 16.94 7.12
CA MET A 119 -11.19 18.33 7.34
C MET A 119 -12.61 18.63 6.85
N VAL A 120 -13.05 18.03 5.76
CA VAL A 120 -14.39 18.27 5.20
C VAL A 120 -15.43 17.25 5.67
N GLY A 121 -15.06 16.33 6.56
CA GLY A 121 -15.96 15.30 7.09
C GLY A 121 -16.45 14.31 6.03
N MET A 122 -15.59 13.95 5.07
CA MET A 122 -15.93 13.05 3.96
C MET A 122 -15.43 11.64 4.25
N PRO A 123 -16.29 10.60 4.33
CA PRO A 123 -15.85 9.22 4.49
C PRO A 123 -15.09 8.75 3.26
N TYR A 124 -14.08 7.89 3.47
CA TYR A 124 -13.24 7.43 2.38
C TYR A 124 -12.68 6.01 2.59
N VAL A 125 -12.38 5.35 1.50
CA VAL A 125 -11.58 4.11 1.41
C VAL A 125 -10.12 4.53 1.21
N GLY A 126 -9.31 4.28 2.22
CA GLY A 126 -7.91 4.70 2.30
C GLY A 126 -7.45 4.72 3.76
N HIS A 127 -6.14 4.83 3.99
CA HIS A 127 -5.59 5.05 5.32
C HIS A 127 -5.76 6.50 5.75
N ASN A 128 -5.88 6.73 7.07
CA ASN A 128 -5.86 8.08 7.64
C ASN A 128 -4.52 8.80 7.34
N PRO A 129 -4.45 10.13 7.53
CA PRO A 129 -3.24 10.90 7.22
C PRO A 129 -1.98 10.38 7.90
N LEU A 130 -2.07 10.03 9.19
CA LEU A 130 -0.94 9.52 9.97
C LEU A 130 -0.40 8.21 9.37
N ASN A 131 -1.28 7.22 9.19
CA ASN A 131 -0.90 5.91 8.65
C ASN A 131 -0.41 6.03 7.20
N SER A 132 -1.02 6.89 6.38
CA SER A 132 -0.58 7.15 5.02
C SER A 132 0.86 7.68 4.98
N ALA A 133 1.19 8.69 5.79
CA ALA A 133 2.51 9.28 5.86
C ALA A 133 3.54 8.33 6.46
N LEU A 134 3.20 7.64 7.55
CA LEU A 134 4.07 6.71 8.26
C LEU A 134 4.50 5.54 7.36
N LEU A 135 3.54 4.87 6.72
CA LEU A 135 3.82 3.72 5.85
C LEU A 135 4.63 4.10 4.61
N ASP A 136 4.49 5.33 4.15
CA ASP A 136 5.17 5.87 2.98
C ASP A 136 6.62 6.26 3.25
N ASN A 137 6.91 6.64 4.47
CA ASN A 137 8.21 7.06 4.91
C ASN A 137 8.99 5.88 5.48
N LYS A 138 9.96 5.37 4.71
CA LYS A 138 10.69 4.13 5.05
C LYS A 138 11.40 4.18 6.39
N HIS A 139 12.03 5.29 6.76
CA HIS A 139 12.75 5.33 8.04
C HIS A 139 11.81 5.42 9.24
N SER A 140 10.76 6.25 9.17
CA SER A 140 9.76 6.35 10.25
C SER A 140 9.03 5.01 10.44
N PHE A 141 8.71 4.33 9.34
CA PHE A 141 8.13 2.99 9.38
C PHE A 141 9.07 1.98 10.05
N LYS A 142 10.38 1.98 9.71
CA LYS A 142 11.37 1.08 10.30
C LYS A 142 11.58 1.33 11.80
N TYR A 143 11.64 2.58 12.24
CA TYR A 143 11.68 2.90 13.68
C TYR A 143 10.44 2.35 14.41
N SER A 144 9.27 2.48 13.78
CA SER A 144 8.03 1.95 14.35
C SER A 144 7.97 0.41 14.34
N LEU A 145 8.56 -0.25 13.33
CA LEU A 145 8.72 -1.72 13.33
C LEU A 145 9.59 -2.21 14.50
N ASN A 146 10.66 -1.49 14.82
CA ASN A 146 11.50 -1.79 15.99
C ASN A 146 10.68 -1.72 17.29
N GLY A 147 9.81 -0.72 17.44
CA GLY A 147 8.86 -0.61 18.56
C GLY A 147 7.91 -1.80 18.66
N LEU A 148 7.47 -2.35 17.53
CA LEU A 148 6.66 -3.56 17.45
C LEU A 148 7.46 -4.87 17.57
N LYS A 149 8.79 -4.80 17.71
CA LYS A 149 9.68 -5.96 17.69
C LYS A 149 9.46 -6.81 16.42
N VAL A 150 9.42 -6.15 15.28
CA VAL A 150 9.38 -6.72 13.93
C VAL A 150 10.73 -6.50 13.28
N ASN A 151 11.34 -7.58 12.78
CA ASN A 151 12.63 -7.47 12.13
C ASN A 151 12.56 -6.61 10.86
N THR A 152 13.48 -5.66 10.78
CA THR A 152 13.77 -4.87 9.57
C THR A 152 15.29 -4.82 9.42
N PRO A 153 15.87 -4.68 8.21
CA PRO A 153 17.31 -4.55 8.08
C PRO A 153 17.84 -3.37 8.90
N ASP A 154 19.01 -3.52 9.52
CA ASP A 154 19.72 -2.41 10.17
C ASP A 154 19.89 -1.26 9.20
N PHE A 155 19.78 -0.02 9.65
CA PHE A 155 19.78 1.13 8.78
C PHE A 155 20.29 2.40 9.43
N LEU A 156 20.80 3.31 8.61
CA LEU A 156 21.15 4.69 8.93
C LEU A 156 20.38 5.65 8.01
N VAL A 157 20.16 6.88 8.45
CA VAL A 157 19.46 7.91 7.69
C VAL A 157 20.33 9.16 7.61
N CYS A 158 20.56 9.66 6.40
CA CYS A 158 21.36 10.86 6.14
C CYS A 158 20.50 12.02 5.65
N ASP A 159 20.65 13.18 6.28
CA ASP A 159 20.23 14.47 5.71
C ASP A 159 21.46 15.24 5.18
N PHE A 160 21.58 15.32 3.85
CA PHE A 160 22.71 16.02 3.22
C PHE A 160 22.61 17.55 3.27
N LYS A 161 21.58 18.09 3.91
CA LYS A 161 21.48 19.54 4.19
C LYS A 161 22.23 19.94 5.45
N ASP A 162 22.53 18.96 6.32
CA ASP A 162 23.28 19.15 7.56
C ASP A 162 24.63 18.41 7.50
N PRO A 163 25.77 19.13 7.29
CA PRO A 163 27.09 18.53 7.21
C PRO A 163 27.49 17.79 8.48
N GLN A 164 27.08 18.28 9.66
CA GLN A 164 27.43 17.63 10.94
C GLN A 164 26.71 16.29 11.06
N GLN A 165 25.44 16.23 10.72
CA GLN A 165 24.67 15.00 10.73
C GLN A 165 25.26 13.94 9.79
N ILE A 166 25.83 14.36 8.65
CA ILE A 166 26.49 13.42 7.73
C ILE A 166 27.68 12.74 8.43
N GLU A 167 28.55 13.53 9.08
CA GLU A 167 29.72 12.99 9.76
C GLU A 167 29.31 12.08 10.95
N ASP A 168 28.28 12.48 11.71
CA ASP A 168 27.76 11.68 12.83
C ASP A 168 27.23 10.33 12.34
N VAL A 169 26.40 10.31 11.30
CA VAL A 169 25.88 9.08 10.69
C VAL A 169 26.99 8.17 10.18
N PHE A 170 28.01 8.73 9.51
CA PHE A 170 29.12 7.93 9.00
C PHE A 170 30.13 7.55 10.08
N SER A 171 30.12 8.17 11.27
CA SER A 171 30.87 7.70 12.43
C SER A 171 30.30 6.38 12.99
N GLU A 172 28.97 6.21 12.95
CA GLU A 172 28.30 5.01 13.42
C GLU A 172 28.32 3.86 12.39
N PHE A 173 28.71 4.14 11.14
CA PHE A 173 28.60 3.22 10.01
C PHE A 173 29.22 1.85 10.28
N ASP A 174 30.45 1.84 10.80
CA ASP A 174 31.19 0.60 11.00
C ASP A 174 30.63 -0.24 12.16
N SER A 175 29.96 0.39 13.14
CA SER A 175 29.28 -0.31 14.23
C SER A 175 27.96 -0.94 13.78
N VAL A 176 27.22 -0.27 12.89
CA VAL A 176 25.92 -0.75 12.39
C VAL A 176 26.09 -1.81 11.32
N PHE A 177 27.14 -1.70 10.48
CA PHE A 177 27.33 -2.52 9.28
C PHE A 177 28.63 -3.34 9.27
N ALA A 178 29.20 -3.66 10.44
CA ALA A 178 30.52 -4.31 10.58
C ALA A 178 30.69 -5.57 9.72
N ASP A 179 29.63 -6.38 9.59
CA ASP A 179 29.61 -7.66 8.86
C ASP A 179 28.82 -7.57 7.54
N ALA A 180 28.40 -6.39 7.14
CA ALA A 180 27.58 -6.21 5.94
C ALA A 180 28.45 -6.15 4.69
N LYS A 181 28.39 -7.19 3.85
CA LYS A 181 29.08 -7.20 2.55
C LYS A 181 28.49 -6.21 1.57
N TYR A 182 27.17 -6.08 1.55
CA TYR A 182 26.44 -5.19 0.64
C TYR A 182 25.41 -4.38 1.42
N LEU A 183 25.16 -3.17 0.94
CA LEU A 183 24.18 -2.25 1.45
C LEU A 183 23.22 -1.81 0.34
N VAL A 184 22.05 -1.31 0.74
CA VAL A 184 21.09 -0.65 -0.14
C VAL A 184 21.01 0.81 0.22
N VAL A 185 21.16 1.67 -0.78
CA VAL A 185 21.00 3.13 -0.66
C VAL A 185 19.76 3.53 -1.43
N LYS A 186 18.83 4.22 -0.77
CA LYS A 186 17.55 4.62 -1.38
C LYS A 186 16.97 5.87 -0.72
N PRO A 187 16.07 6.61 -1.41
CA PRO A 187 15.35 7.72 -0.77
C PRO A 187 14.38 7.17 0.30
N VAL A 188 14.16 7.93 1.38
CA VAL A 188 13.21 7.54 2.45
C VAL A 188 11.77 7.49 1.95
N SER A 189 11.42 8.30 0.98
CA SER A 189 10.12 8.30 0.31
C SER A 189 10.31 8.15 -1.20
N GLY A 190 9.65 7.18 -1.78
CA GLY A 190 9.77 6.87 -3.21
C GLY A 190 9.05 5.57 -3.54
N ARG A 191 8.80 5.30 -4.82
CA ARG A 191 8.11 4.08 -5.30
C ARG A 191 8.81 3.49 -6.50
N ALA A 192 8.38 2.29 -6.85
CA ALA A 192 8.79 1.59 -8.05
C ALA A 192 10.32 1.33 -8.13
N SER A 193 10.99 1.19 -6.99
CA SER A 193 12.45 0.96 -6.89
C SER A 193 13.32 2.04 -7.60
N LEU A 194 12.77 3.24 -7.84
CA LEU A 194 13.55 4.35 -8.41
C LEU A 194 14.58 4.84 -7.40
N HIS A 195 15.81 5.06 -7.87
CA HIS A 195 16.96 5.48 -7.06
C HIS A 195 17.27 4.52 -5.90
N VAL A 196 17.03 3.22 -6.07
CA VAL A 196 17.43 2.15 -5.15
C VAL A 196 18.69 1.48 -5.70
N HIS A 197 19.79 1.54 -4.95
CA HIS A 197 21.10 1.08 -5.41
C HIS A 197 21.73 0.12 -4.41
N ARG A 198 22.30 -1.00 -4.90
CA ARG A 198 23.16 -1.87 -4.09
C ARG A 198 24.60 -1.37 -4.21
N VAL A 199 25.25 -1.22 -3.07
CA VAL A 199 26.64 -0.73 -2.96
C VAL A 199 27.45 -1.61 -2.03
N GLN A 200 28.79 -1.44 -2.04
CA GLN A 200 29.70 -2.17 -1.17
C GLN A 200 30.56 -1.18 -0.36
N GLY A 201 30.54 -1.33 0.96
CA GLY A 201 31.37 -0.57 1.88
C GLY A 201 31.00 0.91 2.02
N LYS A 202 31.63 1.54 3.00
CA LYS A 202 31.34 2.90 3.48
C LYS A 202 31.49 3.99 2.42
N GLN A 203 32.58 3.93 1.65
CA GLN A 203 32.89 4.95 0.65
C GLN A 203 31.85 4.99 -0.49
N GLN A 204 31.47 3.82 -1.03
CA GLN A 204 30.46 3.75 -2.07
C GLN A 204 29.08 4.14 -1.52
N ALA A 205 28.75 3.72 -0.27
CA ALA A 205 27.51 4.10 0.37
C ALA A 205 27.38 5.62 0.50
N ARG A 206 28.44 6.31 0.95
CA ARG A 206 28.47 7.79 1.08
C ARG A 206 28.30 8.49 -0.27
N ALA A 207 29.07 8.07 -1.27
CA ALA A 207 28.99 8.65 -2.62
C ALA A 207 27.59 8.46 -3.25
N MET A 208 27.03 7.24 -3.16
CA MET A 208 25.71 6.94 -3.68
C MET A 208 24.60 7.68 -2.91
N ALA A 209 24.73 7.81 -1.59
CA ALA A 209 23.77 8.55 -0.79
C ALA A 209 23.70 10.03 -1.20
N LEU A 210 24.84 10.65 -1.46
CA LEU A 210 24.89 12.03 -1.99
C LEU A 210 24.19 12.11 -3.37
N GLN A 211 24.43 11.17 -4.28
CA GLN A 211 23.78 11.13 -5.60
C GLN A 211 22.26 10.99 -5.49
N VAL A 212 21.78 10.08 -4.63
CA VAL A 212 20.33 9.88 -4.38
C VAL A 212 19.71 11.15 -3.80
N HIS A 213 20.39 11.81 -2.84
CA HIS A 213 19.93 13.09 -2.31
C HIS A 213 19.83 14.18 -3.39
N GLN A 214 20.85 14.33 -4.20
CA GLN A 214 20.88 15.32 -5.29
C GLN A 214 19.77 15.08 -6.33
N ALA A 215 19.52 13.81 -6.67
CA ALA A 215 18.50 13.44 -7.63
C ALA A 215 17.06 13.64 -7.10
N THR A 216 16.83 13.41 -5.80
CA THR A 216 15.48 13.32 -5.24
C THR A 216 15.12 14.45 -4.26
N GLY A 217 16.11 15.13 -3.69
CA GLY A 217 15.91 16.09 -2.60
C GLY A 217 15.41 15.47 -1.29
N ASN A 218 15.41 14.13 -1.18
CA ASN A 218 14.97 13.40 0.00
C ASN A 218 16.10 13.19 1.02
N LEU A 219 15.71 12.86 2.25
CA LEU A 219 16.55 12.09 3.17
C LEU A 219 16.90 10.75 2.51
N VAL A 220 18.07 10.22 2.81
CA VAL A 220 18.57 8.99 2.22
C VAL A 220 18.70 7.91 3.30
N LEU A 221 18.12 6.76 3.03
CA LEU A 221 18.22 5.55 3.83
C LEU A 221 19.38 4.69 3.31
N ILE A 222 20.30 4.31 4.18
CA ILE A 222 21.32 3.29 3.95
C ILE A 222 20.92 2.09 4.80
N GLU A 223 20.73 0.92 4.21
CA GLU A 223 20.35 -0.27 4.98
C GLU A 223 21.16 -1.50 4.58
N ARG A 224 21.26 -2.48 5.48
CA ARG A 224 21.84 -3.79 5.20
C ARG A 224 21.09 -4.47 4.07
N PHE A 225 21.84 -4.95 3.07
CA PHE A 225 21.25 -5.79 2.01
C PHE A 225 20.96 -7.19 2.54
N VAL A 226 19.74 -7.64 2.41
CA VAL A 226 19.29 -8.99 2.76
C VAL A 226 19.32 -9.86 1.49
N SER A 227 20.02 -10.99 1.49
CA SER A 227 20.43 -11.71 0.27
C SER A 227 19.40 -12.69 -0.29
N GLY A 228 18.46 -13.18 0.51
CA GLY A 228 17.55 -14.25 0.12
C GLY A 228 16.33 -13.82 -0.69
N SER A 229 15.32 -14.67 -0.71
CA SER A 229 14.09 -14.47 -1.49
C SER A 229 13.30 -13.27 -1.04
N GLU A 230 12.70 -12.57 -1.99
CA GLU A 230 11.83 -11.42 -1.74
C GLU A 230 10.37 -11.79 -1.95
N TYR A 231 9.54 -11.42 -0.99
CA TYR A 231 8.12 -11.73 -0.95
C TYR A 231 7.29 -10.46 -0.81
N THR A 232 6.06 -10.54 -1.27
CA THR A 232 5.06 -9.51 -1.03
C THR A 232 3.74 -10.16 -0.63
N ILE A 233 3.05 -9.57 0.34
CA ILE A 233 1.76 -10.03 0.82
C ILE A 233 0.87 -8.83 1.15
N ALA A 234 -0.39 -8.87 0.74
CA ALA A 234 -1.36 -7.86 1.15
C ALA A 234 -2.16 -8.37 2.35
N VAL A 235 -2.51 -7.46 3.24
CA VAL A 235 -3.36 -7.72 4.40
C VAL A 235 -4.45 -6.66 4.47
N GLY A 236 -5.68 -7.06 4.81
CA GLY A 236 -6.83 -6.19 4.91
C GLY A 236 -7.66 -6.46 6.16
N GLY A 237 -8.86 -5.87 6.20
CA GLY A 237 -9.76 -5.94 7.36
C GLY A 237 -10.51 -7.26 7.51
N HIS A 238 -11.66 -7.19 8.17
CA HIS A 238 -12.38 -8.36 8.69
C HIS A 238 -13.41 -8.93 7.73
N PHE A 239 -13.63 -8.32 6.58
CA PHE A 239 -14.58 -8.80 5.58
C PHE A 239 -13.88 -9.16 4.28
N ILE A 240 -14.28 -10.29 3.71
CA ILE A 240 -13.95 -10.67 2.34
C ILE A 240 -15.23 -10.96 1.58
N ALA A 241 -15.17 -10.85 0.26
CA ALA A 241 -16.23 -11.30 -0.63
C ALA A 241 -15.75 -12.51 -1.45
N ARG A 242 -16.66 -13.45 -1.71
CA ARG A 242 -16.51 -14.52 -2.68
C ARG A 242 -17.84 -14.67 -3.41
N ASP A 243 -17.81 -14.72 -4.71
CA ASP A 243 -19.04 -14.71 -5.53
C ASP A 243 -20.02 -13.61 -5.10
N ARG A 244 -19.51 -12.42 -4.78
CA ARG A 244 -20.27 -11.23 -4.29
C ARG A 244 -20.92 -11.42 -2.92
N ARG A 245 -20.64 -12.50 -2.20
CA ARG A 245 -21.16 -12.75 -0.86
C ARG A 245 -20.13 -12.33 0.18
N LEU A 246 -20.54 -11.48 1.11
CA LEU A 246 -19.70 -11.06 2.22
C LEU A 246 -19.54 -12.18 3.24
N ILE A 247 -18.31 -12.35 3.71
CA ILE A 247 -17.91 -13.27 4.76
C ILE A 247 -17.22 -12.46 5.85
N GLU A 248 -17.76 -12.47 7.06
CA GLU A 248 -17.12 -11.86 8.22
C GLU A 248 -16.06 -12.80 8.78
N LEU A 249 -14.86 -12.27 8.99
CA LEU A 249 -13.73 -12.98 9.57
C LEU A 249 -13.48 -12.44 10.98
N GLY A 250 -13.10 -13.30 11.91
CA GLY A 250 -12.77 -12.88 13.27
C GLY A 250 -11.48 -12.06 13.41
N ALA A 251 -10.72 -11.92 12.33
CA ALA A 251 -9.44 -11.23 12.30
C ALA A 251 -9.14 -10.68 10.90
N SER A 252 -8.06 -9.88 10.77
CA SER A 252 -7.55 -9.41 9.49
C SER A 252 -7.22 -10.58 8.56
N PHE A 253 -7.45 -10.39 7.26
CA PHE A 253 -7.24 -11.36 6.20
C PHE A 253 -5.99 -11.04 5.41
N THR A 254 -5.20 -12.07 5.08
CA THR A 254 -4.07 -11.95 4.16
C THR A 254 -4.42 -12.53 2.79
N PHE A 255 -4.14 -11.78 1.75
CA PHE A 255 -4.25 -12.22 0.37
C PHE A 255 -3.08 -13.14 -0.01
N SER A 256 -3.11 -13.68 -1.22
CA SER A 256 -2.05 -14.60 -1.67
C SER A 256 -0.66 -13.95 -1.57
N ALA A 257 0.27 -14.70 -1.00
CA ALA A 257 1.66 -14.28 -0.96
C ALA A 257 2.32 -14.55 -2.30
N VAL A 258 3.20 -13.65 -2.73
CA VAL A 258 3.91 -13.72 -4.00
C VAL A 258 5.40 -13.65 -3.74
N ARG A 259 6.18 -14.56 -4.33
CA ARG A 259 7.63 -14.47 -4.42
C ARG A 259 8.00 -13.66 -5.66
N ARG A 260 8.87 -12.67 -5.51
CA ARG A 260 9.42 -11.91 -6.62
C ARG A 260 10.56 -12.71 -7.26
N ILE A 261 10.55 -12.84 -8.58
CA ILE A 261 11.58 -13.47 -9.36
C ILE A 261 12.47 -12.39 -9.96
N MET A 262 13.71 -12.34 -9.51
CA MET A 262 14.71 -11.42 -10.03
C MET A 262 15.36 -12.01 -11.27
N ALA A 263 15.64 -11.18 -12.28
CA ALA A 263 16.47 -11.60 -13.42
C ALA A 263 17.92 -11.84 -12.95
N GLN A 264 18.69 -12.58 -13.74
CA GLN A 264 20.09 -12.95 -13.38
C GLN A 264 20.99 -11.72 -13.18
N ASP A 265 20.69 -10.61 -13.85
CA ASP A 265 21.40 -9.34 -13.77
C ASP A 265 20.89 -8.42 -12.65
N GLU A 266 19.84 -8.84 -11.93
CA GLU A 266 19.23 -8.03 -10.87
C GLU A 266 19.66 -8.49 -9.48
N ALA A 267 20.12 -7.56 -8.67
CA ALA A 267 20.28 -7.76 -7.22
C ALA A 267 19.13 -7.16 -6.42
N ILE A 268 18.47 -6.17 -7.01
CA ILE A 268 17.28 -5.48 -6.49
C ILE A 268 16.21 -5.56 -7.57
N PHE A 269 14.98 -5.84 -7.19
CA PHE A 269 13.86 -5.93 -8.11
C PHE A 269 13.70 -4.60 -8.87
N THR A 270 13.90 -4.62 -10.17
CA THR A 270 13.83 -3.43 -11.02
C THR A 270 12.43 -2.85 -11.05
N SER A 271 12.36 -1.53 -11.17
CA SER A 271 11.11 -0.77 -11.32
C SER A 271 10.15 -1.41 -12.31
N MET A 272 8.89 -1.56 -11.91
CA MET A 272 7.80 -2.04 -12.77
C MET A 272 7.53 -1.11 -13.96
N ASP A 273 8.06 0.13 -13.93
CA ASP A 273 7.99 1.07 -15.04
C ASP A 273 9.00 0.75 -16.14
N ILE A 274 10.09 0.07 -15.77
CA ILE A 274 11.15 -0.36 -16.69
C ILE A 274 10.90 -1.79 -17.14
N ARG A 275 10.55 -2.68 -16.22
CA ARG A 275 10.24 -4.09 -16.46
C ARG A 275 8.87 -4.41 -15.83
N PRO A 276 7.79 -4.45 -16.63
CA PRO A 276 6.44 -4.76 -16.13
C PRO A 276 6.39 -6.12 -15.42
N ILE A 277 5.44 -6.26 -14.49
CA ILE A 277 5.20 -7.53 -13.81
C ILE A 277 4.52 -8.48 -14.78
N GLY A 278 5.19 -9.57 -15.10
CA GLY A 278 4.67 -10.70 -15.84
C GLY A 278 4.81 -12.01 -15.06
N PRO A 279 4.30 -13.13 -15.58
CA PRO A 279 4.42 -14.44 -14.93
C PRO A 279 5.85 -14.88 -14.67
N ASP A 280 6.81 -14.40 -15.45
CA ASP A 280 8.25 -14.63 -15.33
C ASP A 280 8.88 -13.83 -14.17
N ARG A 281 8.20 -12.81 -13.68
CA ARG A 281 8.69 -11.89 -12.65
C ARG A 281 8.11 -12.15 -11.27
N CYS A 282 7.14 -13.03 -11.16
CA CYS A 282 6.54 -13.39 -9.88
C CYS A 282 5.98 -14.80 -9.87
N GLN A 283 6.02 -15.42 -8.71
CA GLN A 283 5.42 -16.70 -8.41
C GLN A 283 4.42 -16.54 -7.27
N VAL A 284 3.16 -16.81 -7.54
CA VAL A 284 2.17 -16.95 -6.46
C VAL A 284 2.50 -18.21 -5.67
N LEU A 285 2.61 -18.09 -4.35
CA LEU A 285 2.93 -19.22 -3.49
C LEU A 285 1.74 -20.19 -3.41
N ASP A 286 2.03 -21.48 -3.51
CA ASP A 286 1.01 -22.51 -3.41
C ASP A 286 0.64 -22.79 -1.94
N PRO A 287 -0.66 -22.69 -1.57
CA PRO A 287 -1.08 -22.90 -0.19
C PRO A 287 -0.73 -24.27 0.41
N THR A 288 -0.54 -25.27 -0.41
CA THR A 288 -0.20 -26.64 0.02
C THR A 288 1.31 -26.81 0.16
N ILE A 289 2.06 -26.45 -0.89
CA ILE A 289 3.51 -26.65 -0.96
C ILE A 289 4.26 -25.63 -0.09
N ASP A 290 3.83 -24.35 -0.15
CA ASP A 290 4.49 -23.23 0.51
C ASP A 290 3.83 -22.85 1.85
N SER A 291 3.04 -23.76 2.45
CA SER A 291 2.19 -23.50 3.62
C SER A 291 2.93 -22.84 4.80
N LYS A 292 4.17 -23.31 5.07
CA LYS A 292 4.98 -22.77 6.17
C LYS A 292 5.33 -21.30 5.95
N ILE A 293 5.92 -20.98 4.80
CA ILE A 293 6.33 -19.59 4.50
C ILE A 293 5.12 -18.66 4.39
N ILE A 294 4.00 -19.11 3.83
CA ILE A 294 2.75 -18.37 3.78
C ILE A 294 2.26 -18.06 5.20
N GLY A 295 2.33 -19.02 6.12
CA GLY A 295 1.97 -18.85 7.53
C GLY A 295 2.83 -17.79 8.23
N ASP A 296 4.15 -17.85 8.03
CA ASP A 296 5.11 -16.89 8.60
C ASP A 296 4.88 -15.48 8.06
N LEU A 297 4.72 -15.34 6.73
CA LEU A 297 4.42 -14.06 6.06
C LEU A 297 3.06 -13.48 6.54
N SER A 298 2.04 -14.32 6.64
CA SER A 298 0.71 -13.92 7.11
C SER A 298 0.73 -13.43 8.55
N THR A 299 1.43 -14.15 9.42
CA THR A 299 1.59 -13.77 10.83
C THR A 299 2.27 -12.41 10.96
N LEU A 300 3.33 -12.19 10.19
CA LEU A 300 4.09 -10.95 10.17
C LEU A 300 3.24 -9.77 9.64
N ALA A 301 2.55 -9.96 8.51
CA ALA A 301 1.69 -8.96 7.91
C ALA A 301 0.51 -8.57 8.84
N LYS A 302 -0.12 -9.55 9.48
CA LYS A 302 -1.20 -9.32 10.47
C LYS A 302 -0.69 -8.58 11.70
N LYS A 303 0.50 -8.91 12.20
CA LYS A 303 1.13 -8.21 13.31
C LYS A 303 1.35 -6.72 12.99
N ILE A 304 1.79 -6.41 11.77
CA ILE A 304 1.94 -5.03 11.28
C ILE A 304 0.57 -4.35 11.19
N PHE A 305 -0.41 -5.01 10.55
CA PHE A 305 -1.75 -4.46 10.36
C PHE A 305 -2.40 -4.05 11.68
N VAL A 306 -2.38 -4.94 12.66
CA VAL A 306 -2.95 -4.71 14.00
C VAL A 306 -2.11 -3.71 14.78
N GLY A 307 -0.78 -3.87 14.78
CA GLY A 307 0.14 -3.06 15.58
C GLY A 307 0.17 -1.57 15.19
N PHE A 308 -0.11 -1.26 13.93
CA PHE A 308 -0.24 0.13 13.45
C PHE A 308 -1.70 0.62 13.42
N GLY A 309 -2.68 -0.18 13.84
CA GLY A 309 -4.09 0.18 13.77
C GLY A 309 -4.52 0.52 12.34
N LEU A 310 -4.13 -0.30 11.36
CA LEU A 310 -4.40 -0.01 9.95
C LEU A 310 -5.90 -0.20 9.64
N GLU A 311 -6.42 0.67 8.79
CA GLU A 311 -7.86 0.82 8.55
C GLU A 311 -8.32 0.21 7.23
N THR A 312 -7.40 -0.06 6.33
CA THR A 312 -7.67 -0.62 5.01
C THR A 312 -6.50 -1.48 4.54
N MET A 313 -6.59 -2.03 3.33
CA MET A 313 -5.55 -2.89 2.78
C MET A 313 -4.20 -2.21 2.70
N VAL A 314 -3.17 -2.92 3.11
CA VAL A 314 -1.76 -2.57 2.93
C VAL A 314 -1.02 -3.74 2.29
N ARG A 315 -0.04 -3.47 1.44
CA ARG A 315 0.90 -4.47 0.93
C ARG A 315 2.22 -4.33 1.66
N VAL A 316 2.72 -5.44 2.18
CA VAL A 316 3.99 -5.52 2.90
C VAL A 316 5.01 -6.24 2.03
N ASP A 317 6.18 -5.63 1.85
CA ASP A 317 7.29 -6.18 1.10
C ASP A 317 8.33 -6.70 2.11
N ILE A 318 8.70 -8.00 1.98
CA ILE A 318 9.46 -8.76 2.97
C ILE A 318 10.59 -9.49 2.24
N ARG A 319 11.75 -9.59 2.88
CA ARG A 319 12.87 -10.36 2.35
C ARG A 319 13.41 -11.35 3.37
N ALA A 320 13.71 -12.56 2.93
CA ALA A 320 14.37 -13.55 3.76
C ALA A 320 15.89 -13.40 3.68
N ASP A 321 16.61 -13.72 4.75
CA ASP A 321 18.04 -13.94 4.69
C ASP A 321 18.37 -15.41 4.25
N GLU A 322 19.64 -15.75 4.24
CA GLU A 322 20.13 -17.08 3.87
C GLU A 322 19.65 -18.19 4.82
N ASN A 323 19.28 -17.83 6.04
CA ASN A 323 18.75 -18.74 7.06
C ASN A 323 17.21 -18.77 7.06
N GLY A 324 16.57 -18.07 6.15
CA GLY A 324 15.10 -17.97 6.08
C GLY A 324 14.48 -17.00 7.08
N ARG A 325 15.26 -16.19 7.83
CA ARG A 325 14.74 -15.17 8.73
C ARG A 325 14.16 -14.03 7.92
N LEU A 326 12.94 -13.62 8.27
CA LEU A 326 12.18 -12.59 7.54
C LEU A 326 12.48 -11.18 8.06
N PHE A 327 12.66 -10.26 7.12
CA PHE A 327 12.87 -8.83 7.37
C PHE A 327 11.87 -8.02 6.54
N VAL A 328 11.15 -7.13 7.20
CA VAL A 328 10.23 -6.21 6.52
C VAL A 328 11.03 -5.06 5.91
N LEU A 329 10.86 -4.84 4.61
CA LEU A 329 11.54 -3.80 3.87
C LEU A 329 10.74 -2.51 3.86
N GLU A 330 9.46 -2.59 3.52
CA GLU A 330 8.53 -1.46 3.43
C GLU A 330 7.08 -1.93 3.47
N ALA A 331 6.17 -0.99 3.70
CA ALA A 331 4.74 -1.18 3.52
C ALA A 331 4.20 -0.15 2.51
N ASN A 332 3.22 -0.55 1.72
CA ASN A 332 2.61 0.28 0.70
C ASN A 332 1.17 0.61 1.09
N PRO A 333 0.88 1.84 1.56
CA PRO A 333 -0.47 2.23 2.02
C PRO A 333 -1.49 2.34 0.89
N LYS A 334 -1.02 2.46 -0.34
CA LYS A 334 -1.80 2.42 -1.57
C LYS A 334 -1.27 1.30 -2.46
N PRO A 335 -1.65 0.04 -2.20
CA PRO A 335 -1.25 -1.06 -3.06
C PRO A 335 -1.78 -0.87 -4.48
N ASP A 336 -1.06 -1.42 -5.45
CA ASP A 336 -1.52 -1.44 -6.83
C ASP A 336 -2.67 -2.46 -6.96
N LEU A 337 -3.84 -1.97 -7.39
CA LEU A 337 -5.06 -2.74 -7.59
C LEU A 337 -5.39 -2.87 -9.08
N LYS A 338 -4.38 -2.95 -9.95
CA LYS A 338 -4.60 -3.15 -11.39
C LYS A 338 -5.44 -4.41 -11.62
N GLN A 339 -6.51 -4.28 -12.41
CA GLN A 339 -7.32 -5.44 -12.81
C GLN A 339 -6.44 -6.41 -13.63
N PRO A 340 -6.47 -7.72 -13.32
CA PRO A 340 -5.72 -8.71 -14.08
C PRO A 340 -6.18 -8.74 -15.55
N THR A 341 -5.22 -8.78 -16.46
CA THR A 341 -5.39 -9.00 -17.90
C THR A 341 -4.35 -10.02 -18.37
N GLU A 342 -4.46 -10.47 -19.61
CA GLU A 342 -3.46 -11.35 -20.22
C GLU A 342 -2.05 -10.71 -20.23
N SER A 343 -1.99 -9.38 -20.36
CA SER A 343 -0.75 -8.64 -20.48
C SER A 343 -0.18 -8.13 -19.16
N GLY A 344 -0.86 -8.31 -18.03
CA GLY A 344 -0.34 -7.86 -16.74
C GLY A 344 -1.34 -7.84 -15.59
N PHE A 345 -0.78 -7.86 -14.41
CA PHE A 345 -1.50 -7.86 -13.14
C PHE A 345 -0.66 -7.12 -12.08
N SER A 346 -1.19 -6.99 -10.87
CA SER A 346 -0.42 -6.50 -9.72
C SER A 346 -0.08 -7.63 -8.76
N PHE A 347 0.87 -7.41 -7.85
CA PHE A 347 1.18 -8.40 -6.81
C PHE A 347 -0.01 -8.72 -5.90
N VAL A 348 -0.97 -7.80 -5.77
CA VAL A 348 -2.20 -8.04 -4.99
C VAL A 348 -3.17 -8.94 -5.76
N THR A 349 -3.28 -8.72 -7.06
CA THR A 349 -4.30 -9.38 -7.89
C THR A 349 -3.82 -10.71 -8.48
N ALA A 350 -2.51 -10.98 -8.46
CA ALA A 350 -1.91 -12.17 -9.07
C ALA A 350 -2.49 -13.50 -8.55
N GLY A 351 -2.81 -13.58 -7.26
CA GLY A 351 -3.24 -14.84 -6.62
C GLY A 351 -4.70 -14.86 -6.16
N LEU A 352 -5.57 -14.01 -6.70
CA LEU A 352 -6.98 -13.98 -6.27
C LEU A 352 -7.69 -15.32 -6.46
N HIS A 353 -7.38 -16.06 -7.52
CA HIS A 353 -7.96 -17.37 -7.79
C HIS A 353 -7.65 -18.40 -6.70
N HIS A 354 -6.48 -18.35 -6.04
CA HIS A 354 -6.17 -19.19 -4.88
C HIS A 354 -7.05 -18.88 -3.66
N GLN A 355 -7.62 -17.68 -3.62
CA GLN A 355 -8.54 -17.23 -2.58
C GLN A 355 -10.01 -17.44 -2.96
N GLN A 356 -10.29 -18.05 -4.13
CA GLN A 356 -11.64 -18.17 -4.70
C GLN A 356 -12.31 -16.79 -4.84
N MET A 357 -11.54 -15.81 -5.32
CA MET A 357 -11.97 -14.42 -5.51
C MET A 357 -11.66 -13.99 -6.92
N ASP A 358 -12.49 -13.12 -7.46
CA ASP A 358 -12.17 -12.33 -8.64
C ASP A 358 -11.85 -10.88 -8.27
N TYR A 359 -11.69 -10.03 -9.27
CA TYR A 359 -11.35 -8.63 -9.06
C TYR A 359 -12.46 -7.85 -8.36
N ASP A 360 -13.73 -8.12 -8.69
CA ASP A 360 -14.87 -7.45 -8.08
C ASP A 360 -15.04 -7.88 -6.62
N ASP A 361 -14.73 -9.13 -6.28
CA ASP A 361 -14.69 -9.62 -4.90
C ASP A 361 -13.59 -8.92 -4.07
N LEU A 362 -12.43 -8.66 -4.69
CA LEU A 362 -11.36 -7.88 -4.05
C LEU A 362 -11.85 -6.46 -3.71
N ILE A 363 -12.43 -5.76 -4.69
CA ILE A 363 -12.92 -4.39 -4.50
C ILE A 363 -14.03 -4.34 -3.45
N LEU A 364 -14.96 -5.29 -3.50
CA LEU A 364 -16.03 -5.40 -2.50
C LEU A 364 -15.49 -5.70 -1.11
N SER A 365 -14.47 -6.55 -0.98
CA SER A 365 -13.82 -6.87 0.29
C SER A 365 -13.19 -5.64 0.94
N ILE A 366 -12.47 -4.84 0.15
CA ILE A 366 -11.84 -3.60 0.64
C ILE A 366 -12.91 -2.59 1.08
N LEU A 367 -13.95 -2.39 0.25
CA LEU A 367 -15.05 -1.49 0.54
C LEU A 367 -15.80 -1.90 1.82
N ALA A 368 -16.19 -3.17 1.92
CA ALA A 368 -16.92 -3.71 3.05
C ALA A 368 -16.12 -3.62 4.35
N SER A 369 -14.84 -4.00 4.33
CA SER A 369 -13.96 -3.88 5.49
C SER A 369 -13.81 -2.43 5.95
N ARG A 370 -13.66 -1.49 5.01
CA ARG A 370 -13.56 -0.06 5.35
C ARG A 370 -14.85 0.52 5.90
N LEU A 371 -15.99 0.18 5.30
CA LEU A 371 -17.31 0.60 5.81
C LEU A 371 -17.56 0.05 7.22
N HIS A 372 -17.24 -1.20 7.46
CA HIS A 372 -17.32 -1.78 8.80
C HIS A 372 -16.47 -1.02 9.81
N PHE A 373 -15.21 -0.70 9.46
CA PHE A 373 -14.33 0.10 10.30
C PHE A 373 -14.94 1.47 10.61
N LEU A 374 -15.45 2.18 9.61
CA LEU A 374 -16.09 3.49 9.77
C LEU A 374 -17.32 3.41 10.68
N LEU A 375 -18.18 2.40 10.50
CA LEU A 375 -19.37 2.19 11.30
C LEU A 375 -19.06 1.89 12.77
N THR A 376 -17.97 1.21 13.04
CA THR A 376 -17.60 0.80 14.40
C THR A 376 -16.76 1.82 15.15
N HIS A 377 -15.90 2.59 14.44
CA HIS A 377 -14.90 3.43 15.07
C HIS A 377 -15.00 4.92 14.71
N ARG A 378 -15.75 5.27 13.66
CA ARG A 378 -15.79 6.60 13.09
C ARG A 378 -17.20 6.99 12.61
N ARG A 379 -18.22 6.68 13.40
CA ARG A 379 -19.63 6.95 13.02
C ARG A 379 -19.89 8.43 12.71
N GLU A 380 -19.19 9.32 13.38
CA GLU A 380 -19.24 10.76 13.14
C GLU A 380 -18.81 11.18 11.73
N MET A 381 -17.99 10.37 11.06
CA MET A 381 -17.54 10.61 9.68
C MET A 381 -18.55 10.15 8.61
N ILE A 382 -19.65 9.54 9.02
CA ILE A 382 -20.60 8.93 8.08
C ILE A 382 -22.05 9.45 8.20
N PRO A 383 -22.33 10.72 8.61
CA PRO A 383 -23.72 11.19 8.70
C PRO A 383 -24.48 10.99 7.39
N ARG A 384 -23.82 11.25 6.24
CA ARG A 384 -24.40 11.06 4.90
C ARG A 384 -24.66 9.60 4.54
N ILE A 385 -23.90 8.66 5.09
CA ILE A 385 -24.13 7.23 4.93
C ILE A 385 -25.12 6.75 6.00
N ALA A 386 -25.08 7.31 7.21
CA ALA A 386 -25.99 6.98 8.30
C ALA A 386 -27.45 7.37 8.00
N GLU A 387 -27.69 8.41 7.22
CA GLU A 387 -29.04 8.77 6.72
C GLU A 387 -29.67 7.66 5.85
N LEU A 388 -28.90 6.67 5.46
CA LEU A 388 -29.38 5.50 4.74
C LEU A 388 -29.87 4.38 5.68
N TYR A 389 -29.73 4.55 7.01
CA TYR A 389 -30.24 3.64 8.02
C TYR A 389 -31.65 4.09 8.48
#